data_f8ecb6521a6e90070f5859d0cb1c2c8c
#
_entry.id   f8ecb6521a6e90070f5859d0cb1c2c8c
#
_cell.length_a   1.000
_cell.length_b   1.000
_cell.length_c   1.000
_cell.angle_alpha   90.00
_cell.angle_beta   90.00
_cell.angle_gamma   90.00
#
_symmetry.space_group_name_H-M   'P 1'
#
loop_
_entity.id
_entity.type
_entity.pdbx_description
1 polymer ?
#
loop_
_entity_poly.entity_id
_entity_poly.type
_entity_poly.pdbx_seq_one_letter_code
_entity_poly.pdbx_strand_id
1 'polypeptide(L)'
;MNKKIIKANRLTGEVTPPPSKSILHRYIIASSLANGVSKIENISYSDDIIATIEAMEKLGAKIEKKDNYLLIDGSKTFDKKYLNNNAEIDCNESGSTLRFLFPLSIVKKNKISFKGKGKLFKRPLNSYFENFDKYKIKYSYINKNEILLDGELKSGEYEIDGDISSQFITGLLFSLPLLNGNSKISIKGKLESSSYIDITLDCLNKFGIKIINNSYQEFIIEGNQTYKSGDYEVEADYSQVAFFLVANSIGSNIKINGLNTNSLQGDKKIIDFISQIDNWNKKEKLILDGSETPDIIPILSLKACTSKKEIEIVNIARLRIKESDRLKATVKELSKLGFDLLEKEDSILINSRKDFNKINNNSLVYLSSHSDHRIAMTIAIALTCYNGEIILDNLYCVKKSYPNFWEVFLSLGGKIYEYLG
;
A
#
# COMPACT_ATOMS: atom_id res chain seq x y z
N MET A 1 -3.11 11.90 22.60
CA MET A 1 -3.67 11.13 21.46
C MET A 1 -5.17 11.28 21.52
N ASN A 2 -5.80 11.74 20.44
CA ASN A 2 -7.26 11.87 20.40
C ASN A 2 -7.89 10.47 20.35
N LYS A 3 -8.49 10.08 21.45
CA LYS A 3 -9.27 8.84 21.58
C LYS A 3 -10.72 9.16 21.26
N LYS A 4 -11.39 8.27 20.54
CA LYS A 4 -12.80 8.42 20.20
C LYS A 4 -13.56 7.14 20.57
N ILE A 5 -14.83 7.30 20.90
CA ILE A 5 -15.75 6.17 21.02
C ILE A 5 -16.32 5.91 19.63
N ILE A 6 -16.26 4.67 19.21
CA ILE A 6 -16.80 4.23 17.91
C ILE A 6 -17.82 3.14 18.12
N LYS A 7 -18.89 3.21 17.35
CA LYS A 7 -19.97 2.21 17.30
C LYS A 7 -20.47 2.07 15.88
N ALA A 8 -20.83 0.89 15.48
CA ALA A 8 -21.58 0.65 14.25
C ALA A 8 -22.62 -0.43 14.47
N ASN A 9 -23.69 -0.33 13.70
CA ASN A 9 -24.56 -1.42 13.35
C ASN A 9 -24.24 -1.81 11.90
N ARG A 10 -25.10 -2.62 11.26
CA ARG A 10 -24.97 -2.88 9.82
C ARG A 10 -24.95 -1.57 9.05
N LEU A 11 -23.94 -1.41 8.22
CA LEU A 11 -23.78 -0.23 7.37
C LEU A 11 -24.68 -0.36 6.13
N THR A 12 -25.29 0.76 5.72
CA THR A 12 -26.17 0.82 4.54
C THR A 12 -25.91 2.11 3.76
N GLY A 13 -26.12 2.07 2.46
CA GLY A 13 -25.96 3.24 1.59
C GLY A 13 -25.12 2.95 0.36
N GLU A 14 -24.51 3.98 -0.18
CA GLU A 14 -23.64 3.88 -1.37
C GLU A 14 -22.25 4.43 -1.07
N VAL A 15 -21.21 3.84 -1.68
CA VAL A 15 -19.84 4.30 -1.60
C VAL A 15 -19.19 4.29 -2.97
N THR A 16 -18.49 5.38 -3.28
CA THR A 16 -17.49 5.42 -4.36
C THR A 16 -16.13 5.34 -3.69
N PRO A 17 -15.40 4.24 -3.86
CA PRO A 17 -14.09 4.06 -3.25
C PRO A 17 -13.09 5.10 -3.76
N PRO A 18 -12.05 5.45 -2.98
CA PRO A 18 -11.01 6.33 -3.45
C PRO A 18 -10.23 5.69 -4.61
N PRO A 19 -9.54 6.50 -5.42
CA PRO A 19 -8.64 6.01 -6.46
C PRO A 19 -7.51 5.17 -5.87
N SER A 20 -7.03 4.19 -6.64
CA SER A 20 -5.95 3.30 -6.22
C SER A 20 -4.67 4.08 -5.93
N LYS A 21 -4.29 4.10 -4.65
CA LYS A 21 -3.03 4.71 -4.20
C LYS A 21 -1.83 4.12 -4.94
N SER A 22 -1.82 2.81 -5.12
CA SER A 22 -0.72 2.09 -5.77
C SER A 22 -0.55 2.48 -7.25
N ILE A 23 -1.66 2.71 -7.97
CA ILE A 23 -1.63 3.16 -9.37
C ILE A 23 -1.28 4.65 -9.41
N LEU A 24 -1.86 5.46 -8.54
CA LEU A 24 -1.66 6.91 -8.53
C LEU A 24 -0.19 7.29 -8.28
N HIS A 25 0.51 6.63 -7.34
CA HIS A 25 1.96 6.79 -7.17
C HIS A 25 2.71 6.59 -8.48
N ARG A 26 2.37 5.53 -9.21
CA ARG A 26 3.03 5.17 -10.47
C ARG A 26 2.76 6.17 -11.56
N TYR A 27 1.51 6.61 -11.71
CA TYR A 27 1.15 7.61 -12.72
C TYR A 27 1.79 8.96 -12.43
N ILE A 28 1.87 9.40 -11.17
CA ILE A 28 2.57 10.64 -10.79
C ILE A 28 4.04 10.55 -11.17
N ILE A 29 4.72 9.46 -10.83
CA ILE A 29 6.15 9.28 -11.15
C ILE A 29 6.35 9.23 -12.66
N ALA A 30 5.60 8.39 -13.39
CA ALA A 30 5.75 8.25 -14.84
C ALA A 30 5.44 9.56 -15.59
N SER A 31 4.40 10.29 -15.19
CA SER A 31 4.07 11.62 -15.74
C SER A 31 5.17 12.64 -15.48
N SER A 32 5.78 12.58 -14.27
CA SER A 32 6.90 13.45 -13.93
C SER A 32 8.19 13.13 -14.70
N LEU A 33 8.30 11.94 -15.29
CA LEU A 33 9.43 11.54 -16.14
C LEU A 33 9.15 11.76 -17.63
N ALA A 34 7.90 12.06 -17.99
CA ALA A 34 7.49 12.24 -19.37
C ALA A 34 7.91 13.61 -19.94
N ASN A 35 8.27 13.64 -21.21
CA ASN A 35 8.55 14.89 -21.88
C ASN A 35 7.24 15.53 -22.37
N GLY A 36 6.73 16.49 -21.59
CA GLY A 36 5.48 17.19 -21.85
C GLY A 36 4.51 17.13 -20.68
N VAL A 37 3.29 17.60 -20.90
CA VAL A 37 2.25 17.68 -19.87
C VAL A 37 1.37 16.43 -19.92
N SER A 38 1.17 15.82 -18.76
CA SER A 38 0.21 14.73 -18.55
C SER A 38 -0.92 15.19 -17.64
N LYS A 39 -2.14 14.68 -17.87
CA LYS A 39 -3.29 14.85 -16.96
C LYS A 39 -3.60 13.54 -16.27
N ILE A 40 -3.71 13.58 -14.95
CA ILE A 40 -4.13 12.41 -14.16
C ILE A 40 -5.46 12.74 -13.50
N GLU A 41 -6.50 12.02 -13.86
CA GLU A 41 -7.88 12.18 -13.31
C GLU A 41 -8.18 11.14 -12.24
N ASN A 42 -9.22 11.42 -11.47
CA ASN A 42 -9.66 10.62 -10.32
C ASN A 42 -8.52 10.44 -9.31
N ILE A 43 -8.23 11.49 -8.56
CA ILE A 43 -7.13 11.53 -7.60
C ILE A 43 -7.63 11.65 -6.16
N SER A 44 -6.76 11.32 -5.20
CA SER A 44 -6.97 11.56 -3.78
C SER A 44 -5.67 11.99 -3.12
N TYR A 45 -5.72 13.06 -2.32
CA TYR A 45 -4.58 13.63 -1.63
C TYR A 45 -4.36 12.95 -0.26
N SER A 46 -4.01 11.67 -0.29
CA SER A 46 -3.55 10.98 0.93
C SER A 46 -2.11 11.43 1.28
N ASP A 47 -1.72 11.27 2.55
CA ASP A 47 -0.38 11.65 3.01
C ASP A 47 0.74 11.03 2.17
N ASP A 48 0.59 9.76 1.78
CA ASP A 48 1.57 9.06 0.93
C ASP A 48 1.64 9.66 -0.48
N ILE A 49 0.51 10.07 -1.06
CA ILE A 49 0.44 10.69 -2.39
C ILE A 49 1.03 12.10 -2.37
N ILE A 50 0.72 12.88 -1.34
CA ILE A 50 1.31 14.22 -1.16
C ILE A 50 2.83 14.12 -1.08
N ALA A 51 3.37 13.16 -0.30
CA ALA A 51 4.81 12.94 -0.22
C ALA A 51 5.44 12.62 -1.58
N THR A 52 4.77 11.84 -2.45
CA THR A 52 5.29 11.56 -3.80
C THR A 52 5.23 12.77 -4.72
N ILE A 53 4.14 13.55 -4.67
CA ILE A 53 4.01 14.79 -5.43
C ILE A 53 5.15 15.76 -5.07
N GLU A 54 5.31 16.06 -3.78
CA GLU A 54 6.34 16.96 -3.29
C GLU A 54 7.76 16.48 -3.61
N ALA A 55 7.97 15.16 -3.54
CA ALA A 55 9.25 14.56 -3.93
C ALA A 55 9.56 14.75 -5.42
N MET A 56 8.57 14.56 -6.31
CA MET A 56 8.77 14.78 -7.74
C MET A 56 8.95 16.27 -8.08
N GLU A 57 8.27 17.17 -7.38
CA GLU A 57 8.50 18.62 -7.47
C GLU A 57 9.96 18.97 -7.08
N LYS A 58 10.52 18.34 -6.04
CA LYS A 58 11.94 18.49 -5.65
C LYS A 58 12.91 17.97 -6.72
N LEU A 59 12.49 16.97 -7.50
CA LEU A 59 13.27 16.43 -8.61
C LEU A 59 13.09 17.22 -9.92
N GLY A 60 12.30 18.31 -9.91
CA GLY A 60 12.17 19.26 -11.01
C GLY A 60 10.88 19.15 -11.82
N ALA A 61 9.96 18.24 -11.50
CA ALA A 61 8.65 18.21 -12.13
C ALA A 61 7.83 19.44 -11.72
N LYS A 62 7.02 19.96 -12.64
CA LYS A 62 6.04 20.99 -12.34
C LYS A 62 4.67 20.35 -12.21
N ILE A 63 4.06 20.43 -11.01
CA ILE A 63 2.79 19.77 -10.70
C ILE A 63 1.75 20.79 -10.29
N GLU A 64 0.69 20.91 -11.06
CA GLU A 64 -0.47 21.72 -10.73
C GLU A 64 -1.57 20.84 -10.13
N LYS A 65 -1.93 21.14 -8.88
CA LYS A 65 -2.91 20.37 -8.08
C LYS A 65 -4.29 20.99 -8.25
N LYS A 66 -5.27 20.19 -8.67
CA LYS A 66 -6.69 20.53 -8.76
C LYS A 66 -7.50 19.56 -7.90
N ASP A 67 -8.77 19.87 -7.64
CA ASP A 67 -9.60 19.05 -6.75
C ASP A 67 -9.71 17.58 -7.21
N ASN A 68 -9.83 17.33 -8.52
CA ASN A 68 -10.08 15.99 -9.08
C ASN A 68 -9.03 15.54 -10.10
N TYR A 69 -8.01 16.35 -10.40
CA TYR A 69 -6.94 15.96 -11.33
C TYR A 69 -5.63 16.67 -11.03
N LEU A 70 -4.54 16.10 -11.55
CA LEU A 70 -3.22 16.70 -11.58
C LEU A 70 -2.84 17.03 -13.04
N LEU A 71 -2.19 18.19 -13.26
CA LEU A 71 -1.43 18.47 -14.47
C LEU A 71 0.05 18.39 -14.11
N ILE A 72 0.79 17.52 -14.80
CA ILE A 72 2.19 17.24 -14.50
C ILE A 72 3.03 17.46 -15.75
N ASP A 73 3.91 18.46 -15.71
CA ASP A 73 4.94 18.69 -16.71
C ASP A 73 6.28 18.14 -16.24
N GLY A 74 6.70 17.03 -16.84
CA GLY A 74 7.95 16.36 -16.53
C GLY A 74 9.17 16.83 -17.34
N SER A 75 8.99 17.78 -18.26
CA SER A 75 10.04 18.20 -19.20
C SER A 75 11.30 18.79 -18.55
N LYS A 76 11.22 19.18 -17.28
CA LYS A 76 12.34 19.76 -16.50
C LYS A 76 12.84 18.84 -15.38
N THR A 77 12.31 17.63 -15.27
CA THR A 77 12.74 16.66 -14.27
C THR A 77 14.21 16.28 -14.49
N PHE A 78 14.99 16.32 -13.43
CA PHE A 78 16.45 16.14 -13.43
C PHE A 78 17.26 17.22 -14.19
N ASP A 79 16.67 18.33 -14.59
CA ASP A 79 17.45 19.47 -15.09
C ASP A 79 18.21 20.13 -13.94
N LYS A 80 19.54 20.20 -14.06
CA LYS A 80 20.45 20.78 -13.04
C LYS A 80 20.06 22.19 -12.63
N LYS A 81 19.42 22.95 -13.52
CA LYS A 81 18.97 24.31 -13.22
C LYS A 81 17.85 24.34 -12.18
N TYR A 82 17.06 23.27 -12.09
CA TYR A 82 15.92 23.14 -11.17
C TYR A 82 16.21 22.20 -10.00
N LEU A 83 17.27 21.39 -10.07
CA LEU A 83 17.74 20.59 -8.95
C LEU A 83 18.50 21.47 -7.97
N ASN A 84 18.00 21.60 -6.75
CA ASN A 84 18.76 22.19 -5.65
C ASN A 84 19.90 21.23 -5.26
N ASN A 85 21.17 21.71 -5.30
CA ASN A 85 22.27 20.97 -4.71
C ASN A 85 21.94 20.69 -3.23
N ASN A 86 21.95 19.41 -2.82
CA ASN A 86 21.51 18.91 -1.52
C ASN A 86 19.96 18.98 -1.31
N ALA A 87 19.18 18.64 -2.33
CA ALA A 87 17.73 18.49 -2.17
C ALA A 87 17.40 17.47 -1.07
N GLU A 88 16.35 17.77 -0.33
CA GLU A 88 15.82 16.93 0.72
C GLU A 88 14.40 16.47 0.33
N ILE A 89 14.18 15.16 0.32
CA ILE A 89 12.88 14.53 0.10
C ILE A 89 12.31 14.05 1.43
N ASP A 90 11.20 14.62 1.88
CA ASP A 90 10.43 14.09 3.02
C ASP A 90 9.44 13.03 2.50
N CYS A 91 9.72 11.78 2.79
CA CYS A 91 8.84 10.66 2.46
C CYS A 91 7.67 10.49 3.44
N ASN A 92 7.60 11.29 4.50
CA ASN A 92 6.69 11.08 5.62
C ASN A 92 6.81 9.61 6.13
N GLU A 93 5.75 8.82 6.06
CA GLU A 93 5.76 7.38 6.34
C GLU A 93 5.61 6.52 5.08
N SER A 94 5.69 7.13 3.88
CA SER A 94 5.45 6.46 2.59
C SER A 94 6.61 5.57 2.17
N GLY A 95 6.42 4.26 2.31
CA GLY A 95 7.39 3.26 1.79
C GLY A 95 7.47 3.27 0.27
N SER A 96 6.37 3.58 -0.44
CA SER A 96 6.35 3.69 -1.90
C SER A 96 7.19 4.88 -2.36
N THR A 97 6.99 6.07 -1.77
CA THR A 97 7.78 7.26 -2.10
C THR A 97 9.26 7.00 -1.90
N LEU A 98 9.66 6.48 -0.72
CA LEU A 98 11.06 6.19 -0.44
C LEU A 98 11.64 5.19 -1.45
N ARG A 99 11.05 4.01 -1.59
CA ARG A 99 11.65 2.93 -2.39
C ARG A 99 11.58 3.17 -3.89
N PHE A 100 10.53 3.84 -4.39
CA PHE A 100 10.46 4.14 -5.82
C PHE A 100 11.46 5.22 -6.21
N LEU A 101 11.62 6.24 -5.37
CA LEU A 101 12.45 7.39 -5.69
C LEU A 101 13.92 7.21 -5.30
N PHE A 102 14.25 6.24 -4.45
CA PHE A 102 15.61 6.02 -3.99
C PHE A 102 16.59 5.81 -5.17
N PRO A 103 16.41 4.82 -6.07
CA PRO A 103 17.23 4.71 -7.27
C PRO A 103 16.94 5.81 -8.30
N LEU A 104 15.69 6.27 -8.40
CA LEU A 104 15.29 7.27 -9.40
C LEU A 104 16.00 8.61 -9.17
N SER A 105 16.17 9.03 -7.93
CA SER A 105 16.79 10.32 -7.57
C SER A 105 18.23 10.47 -8.02
N ILE A 106 18.89 9.36 -8.36
CA ILE A 106 20.31 9.32 -8.78
C ILE A 106 20.49 8.76 -10.21
N VAL A 107 19.46 8.78 -11.06
CA VAL A 107 19.63 8.44 -12.50
C VAL A 107 20.60 9.39 -13.21
N LYS A 108 20.78 10.60 -12.68
CA LYS A 108 21.88 11.50 -12.96
C LYS A 108 22.67 11.73 -11.68
N LYS A 109 23.98 12.00 -11.81
CA LYS A 109 24.82 12.26 -10.63
C LYS A 109 24.16 13.30 -9.73
N ASN A 110 23.84 12.90 -8.51
CA ASN A 110 23.12 13.71 -7.53
C ASN A 110 23.59 13.39 -6.10
N LYS A 111 23.35 14.35 -5.21
CA LYS A 111 23.49 14.16 -3.76
C LYS A 111 22.20 14.62 -3.10
N ILE A 112 21.48 13.70 -2.48
CA ILE A 112 20.12 13.92 -2.01
C ILE A 112 19.88 13.20 -0.67
N SER A 113 19.19 13.84 0.26
CA SER A 113 18.76 13.19 1.49
C SER A 113 17.29 12.81 1.44
N PHE A 114 16.97 11.68 2.08
CA PHE A 114 15.62 11.19 2.28
C PHE A 114 15.31 11.22 3.76
N LYS A 115 14.25 11.93 4.14
CA LYS A 115 13.71 11.96 5.49
C LYS A 115 12.42 11.15 5.58
N GLY A 116 12.12 10.67 6.77
CA GLY A 116 10.88 9.95 7.04
C GLY A 116 10.50 9.94 8.51
N LYS A 117 9.29 9.51 8.78
CA LYS A 117 8.70 9.46 10.12
C LYS A 117 8.32 8.02 10.50
N GLY A 118 7.91 7.86 11.74
CA GLY A 118 7.41 6.58 12.25
C GLY A 118 8.43 5.44 12.14
N LYS A 119 8.03 4.37 11.47
CA LYS A 119 8.87 3.17 11.28
C LYS A 119 9.54 3.10 9.90
N LEU A 120 9.47 4.17 9.07
CA LEU A 120 9.89 4.10 7.67
C LEU A 120 11.32 3.56 7.51
N PHE A 121 12.29 4.11 8.25
CA PHE A 121 13.71 3.69 8.18
C PHE A 121 14.04 2.47 9.05
N LYS A 122 13.06 1.91 9.77
CA LYS A 122 13.21 0.59 10.39
C LYS A 122 12.89 -0.55 9.42
N ARG A 123 12.28 -0.24 8.28
CA ARG A 123 12.03 -1.21 7.21
C ARG A 123 13.30 -1.42 6.40
N PRO A 124 13.59 -2.64 5.95
CA PRO A 124 14.83 -2.95 5.24
C PRO A 124 14.99 -2.14 3.95
N LEU A 125 16.22 -1.70 3.69
CA LEU A 125 16.69 -1.11 2.42
C LEU A 125 17.86 -1.90 1.83
N ASN A 126 18.24 -3.03 2.44
CA ASN A 126 19.42 -3.81 2.10
C ASN A 126 19.44 -4.25 0.64
N SER A 127 18.28 -4.61 0.05
CA SER A 127 18.20 -5.00 -1.36
C SER A 127 18.71 -3.90 -2.32
N TYR A 128 18.65 -2.62 -1.92
CA TYR A 128 19.32 -1.55 -2.67
C TYR A 128 20.80 -1.42 -2.30
N PHE A 129 21.15 -1.52 -1.03
CA PHE A 129 22.51 -1.29 -0.57
C PHE A 129 23.49 -2.28 -1.18
N GLU A 130 23.13 -3.56 -1.27
CA GLU A 130 23.96 -4.59 -1.91
C GLU A 130 24.29 -4.22 -3.38
N ASN A 131 23.30 -3.73 -4.12
CA ASN A 131 23.51 -3.27 -5.49
C ASN A 131 24.30 -1.95 -5.54
N PHE A 132 24.06 -1.03 -4.60
CA PHE A 132 24.77 0.26 -4.55
C PHE A 132 26.24 0.07 -4.23
N ASP A 133 26.58 -0.84 -3.34
CA ASP A 133 27.98 -1.20 -3.04
C ASP A 133 28.69 -1.74 -4.29
N LYS A 134 28.03 -2.63 -5.07
CA LYS A 134 28.55 -3.14 -6.34
C LYS A 134 28.87 -2.02 -7.33
N TYR A 135 28.02 -0.99 -7.41
CA TYR A 135 28.19 0.15 -8.32
C TYR A 135 28.87 1.35 -7.70
N LYS A 136 29.43 1.24 -6.46
CA LYS A 136 30.14 2.29 -5.72
C LYS A 136 29.31 3.55 -5.51
N ILE A 137 27.99 3.41 -5.35
CA ILE A 137 27.06 4.47 -4.96
C ILE A 137 27.14 4.62 -3.45
N LYS A 138 27.41 5.84 -2.97
CA LYS A 138 27.57 6.12 -1.54
C LYS A 138 26.23 6.38 -0.88
N TYR A 139 26.02 5.80 0.28
CA TYR A 139 24.89 6.07 1.15
C TYR A 139 25.35 6.12 2.61
N SER A 140 24.69 6.94 3.42
CA SER A 140 24.98 7.03 4.85
C SER A 140 23.78 7.53 5.62
N TYR A 141 23.49 6.91 6.77
CA TYR A 141 22.50 7.44 7.69
C TYR A 141 23.02 8.70 8.36
N ILE A 142 22.33 9.84 8.17
CA ILE A 142 22.62 11.08 8.90
C ILE A 142 22.12 10.94 10.34
N ASN A 143 20.95 10.33 10.48
CA ASN A 143 20.34 9.98 11.76
C ASN A 143 19.35 8.83 11.57
N LYS A 144 18.63 8.42 12.65
CA LYS A 144 17.66 7.31 12.62
C LYS A 144 16.49 7.48 11.64
N ASN A 145 16.23 8.69 11.17
CA ASN A 145 15.11 9.05 10.31
C ASN A 145 15.53 9.70 8.99
N GLU A 146 16.82 9.67 8.67
CA GLU A 146 17.36 10.34 7.48
C GLU A 146 18.56 9.59 6.91
N ILE A 147 18.55 9.40 5.59
CA ILE A 147 19.62 8.80 4.82
C ILE A 147 20.06 9.71 3.68
N LEU A 148 21.36 9.88 3.52
CA LEU A 148 21.98 10.59 2.41
C LEU A 148 22.38 9.57 1.34
N LEU A 149 22.06 9.87 0.09
CA LEU A 149 22.48 9.15 -1.10
C LEU A 149 23.34 10.08 -1.96
N ASP A 150 24.54 9.61 -2.38
CA ASP A 150 25.49 10.39 -3.17
C ASP A 150 26.08 9.50 -4.28
N GLY A 151 25.69 9.76 -5.52
CA GLY A 151 26.15 8.95 -6.64
C GLY A 151 25.37 9.13 -7.92
N GLU A 152 25.52 8.14 -8.79
CA GLU A 152 24.82 8.04 -10.06
C GLU A 152 24.47 6.58 -10.34
N LEU A 153 23.20 6.31 -10.65
CA LEU A 153 22.74 4.98 -11.01
C LEU A 153 23.42 4.52 -12.32
N LYS A 154 23.80 3.27 -12.39
CA LYS A 154 24.50 2.69 -13.53
C LYS A 154 23.61 1.62 -14.19
N SER A 155 23.69 1.52 -15.53
CA SER A 155 23.13 0.35 -16.25
C SER A 155 23.93 -0.91 -15.89
N GLY A 156 23.29 -2.06 -15.96
CA GLY A 156 23.92 -3.35 -15.69
C GLY A 156 23.00 -4.32 -14.94
N GLU A 157 23.60 -5.23 -14.19
CA GLU A 157 22.89 -6.31 -13.51
C GLU A 157 22.59 -5.99 -12.05
N TYR A 158 21.33 -6.13 -11.68
CA TYR A 158 20.79 -5.93 -10.33
C TYR A 158 20.20 -7.23 -9.82
N GLU A 159 20.39 -7.52 -8.55
CA GLU A 159 19.80 -8.66 -7.88
C GLU A 159 18.89 -8.17 -6.73
N ILE A 160 17.65 -8.65 -6.69
CA ILE A 160 16.66 -8.22 -5.68
C ILE A 160 16.00 -9.44 -5.06
N ASP A 161 15.89 -9.44 -3.72
CA ASP A 161 15.15 -10.48 -2.99
C ASP A 161 13.65 -10.36 -3.29
N GLY A 162 13.05 -11.47 -3.76
CA GLY A 162 11.65 -11.49 -4.21
C GLY A 162 10.62 -11.44 -3.09
N ASP A 163 10.99 -11.85 -1.87
CA ASP A 163 10.11 -12.03 -0.71
C ASP A 163 10.04 -10.83 0.23
N ILE A 164 10.94 -9.84 0.08
CA ILE A 164 10.96 -8.66 0.96
C ILE A 164 9.94 -7.62 0.54
N SER A 165 10.05 -7.09 -0.69
CA SER A 165 9.12 -6.08 -1.20
C SER A 165 9.26 -5.86 -2.71
N SER A 166 8.16 -5.97 -3.46
CA SER A 166 8.08 -5.60 -4.87
C SER A 166 8.39 -4.12 -5.16
N GLN A 167 8.40 -3.27 -4.13
CA GLN A 167 8.72 -1.84 -4.27
C GLN A 167 10.17 -1.58 -4.70
N PHE A 168 11.12 -2.46 -4.34
CA PHE A 168 12.51 -2.37 -4.79
C PHE A 168 12.63 -2.56 -6.30
N ILE A 169 11.93 -3.57 -6.82
CA ILE A 169 11.88 -3.86 -8.26
C ILE A 169 11.22 -2.68 -8.99
N THR A 170 10.09 -2.18 -8.48
CA THR A 170 9.36 -1.03 -9.06
C THR A 170 10.25 0.20 -9.18
N GLY A 171 11.03 0.54 -8.17
CA GLY A 171 11.96 1.70 -8.22
C GLY A 171 13.01 1.55 -9.31
N LEU A 172 13.58 0.37 -9.49
CA LEU A 172 14.53 0.09 -10.57
C LEU A 172 13.85 0.10 -11.94
N LEU A 173 12.64 -0.46 -12.07
CA LEU A 173 11.88 -0.47 -13.32
C LEU A 173 11.54 0.96 -13.81
N PHE A 174 11.32 1.92 -12.90
CA PHE A 174 11.17 3.34 -13.27
C PHE A 174 12.49 3.99 -13.69
N SER A 175 13.60 3.57 -13.11
CA SER A 175 14.89 4.27 -13.21
C SER A 175 15.73 3.77 -14.36
N LEU A 176 15.85 2.46 -14.53
CA LEU A 176 16.79 1.83 -15.45
C LEU A 176 16.51 2.13 -16.94
N PRO A 177 15.24 2.28 -17.40
CA PRO A 177 14.96 2.67 -18.78
C PRO A 177 15.58 4.01 -19.20
N LEU A 178 15.82 4.93 -18.26
CA LEU A 178 16.38 6.26 -18.50
C LEU A 178 17.91 6.27 -18.72
N LEU A 179 18.59 5.17 -18.43
CA LEU A 179 20.05 5.07 -18.49
C LEU A 179 20.54 4.75 -19.92
N ASN A 180 21.81 5.10 -20.20
CA ASN A 180 22.39 4.91 -21.53
C ASN A 180 22.74 3.46 -21.92
N GLY A 181 22.51 2.50 -21.06
CA GLY A 181 22.84 1.09 -21.33
C GLY A 181 21.72 0.17 -20.90
N ASN A 182 21.75 -1.05 -21.42
CA ASN A 182 20.78 -2.07 -21.04
C ASN A 182 21.03 -2.55 -19.62
N SER A 183 19.96 -2.98 -18.97
CA SER A 183 20.00 -3.47 -17.60
C SER A 183 19.17 -4.74 -17.45
N LYS A 184 19.48 -5.49 -16.40
CA LYS A 184 18.79 -6.70 -16.02
C LYS A 184 18.51 -6.69 -14.51
N ILE A 185 17.33 -7.05 -14.11
CA ILE A 185 16.98 -7.31 -12.72
C ILE A 185 16.73 -8.81 -12.57
N SER A 186 17.51 -9.49 -11.76
CA SER A 186 17.32 -10.90 -11.40
C SER A 186 16.69 -11.01 -10.02
N ILE A 187 15.70 -11.87 -9.88
CA ILE A 187 14.96 -12.06 -8.63
C ILE A 187 15.53 -13.25 -7.88
N LYS A 188 15.97 -13.03 -6.65
CA LYS A 188 16.38 -14.10 -5.75
C LYS A 188 15.17 -14.70 -5.06
N GLY A 189 15.03 -16.02 -5.12
CA GLY A 189 13.91 -16.71 -4.50
C GLY A 189 12.57 -16.53 -5.25
N LYS A 190 11.47 -16.65 -4.52
CA LYS A 190 10.12 -16.50 -5.07
C LYS A 190 9.67 -15.02 -4.98
N LEU A 191 9.19 -14.47 -6.09
CA LEU A 191 8.58 -13.15 -6.05
C LEU A 191 7.22 -13.21 -5.36
N GLU A 192 7.06 -12.42 -4.31
CA GLU A 192 5.79 -12.14 -3.66
C GLU A 192 5.20 -10.81 -4.11
N SER A 193 3.88 -10.69 -4.12
CA SER A 193 3.18 -9.50 -4.64
C SER A 193 3.50 -9.19 -6.10
N SER A 194 3.49 -10.21 -6.94
CA SER A 194 3.68 -10.08 -8.39
C SER A 194 2.69 -9.09 -9.02
N SER A 195 1.46 -9.04 -8.54
CA SER A 195 0.42 -8.11 -8.97
C SER A 195 0.82 -6.62 -8.88
N TYR A 196 1.66 -6.23 -7.90
CA TYR A 196 2.18 -4.86 -7.85
C TYR A 196 3.23 -4.60 -8.93
N ILE A 197 3.93 -5.65 -9.40
CA ILE A 197 4.80 -5.55 -10.57
C ILE A 197 3.96 -5.43 -11.84
N ASP A 198 2.85 -6.18 -11.95
CA ASP A 198 1.93 -6.08 -13.09
C ASP A 198 1.37 -4.66 -13.24
N ILE A 199 0.93 -4.04 -12.14
CA ILE A 199 0.53 -2.62 -12.14
C ILE A 199 1.68 -1.71 -12.59
N THR A 200 2.93 -2.02 -12.21
CA THR A 200 4.09 -1.23 -12.64
C THR A 200 4.34 -1.40 -14.13
N LEU A 201 4.33 -2.62 -14.64
CA LEU A 201 4.55 -2.92 -16.05
C LEU A 201 3.44 -2.34 -16.92
N ASP A 202 2.18 -2.40 -16.50
CA ASP A 202 1.05 -1.76 -17.19
C ASP A 202 1.22 -0.25 -17.24
N CYS A 203 1.58 0.38 -16.11
CA CYS A 203 1.89 1.79 -16.06
C CYS A 203 3.02 2.15 -17.04
N LEU A 204 4.15 1.47 -16.96
CA LEU A 204 5.31 1.71 -17.83
C LEU A 204 4.94 1.58 -19.33
N ASN A 205 4.19 0.55 -19.68
CA ASN A 205 3.72 0.33 -21.04
C ASN A 205 2.82 1.47 -21.53
N LYS A 206 1.88 1.96 -20.71
CA LYS A 206 1.03 3.11 -21.01
C LYS A 206 1.86 4.38 -21.27
N PHE A 207 2.97 4.54 -20.57
CA PHE A 207 3.91 5.66 -20.77
C PHE A 207 4.98 5.37 -21.83
N GLY A 208 4.84 4.31 -22.61
CA GLY A 208 5.69 3.98 -23.75
C GLY A 208 7.00 3.28 -23.40
N ILE A 209 7.19 2.85 -22.17
CA ILE A 209 8.36 2.09 -21.70
C ILE A 209 8.12 0.60 -21.86
N LYS A 210 9.09 -0.09 -22.46
CA LYS A 210 9.04 -1.53 -22.73
C LYS A 210 9.99 -2.27 -21.80
N ILE A 211 9.47 -3.26 -21.09
CA ILE A 211 10.20 -4.17 -20.22
C ILE A 211 9.87 -5.60 -20.64
N ILE A 212 10.86 -6.46 -20.77
CA ILE A 212 10.66 -7.89 -20.97
C ILE A 212 10.62 -8.54 -19.60
N ASN A 213 9.50 -9.19 -19.28
CA ASN A 213 9.32 -9.94 -18.05
C ASN A 213 9.43 -11.44 -18.33
N ASN A 214 10.51 -12.07 -17.88
CA ASN A 214 10.74 -13.50 -18.00
C ASN A 214 10.20 -14.23 -16.75
N SER A 215 8.87 -14.41 -16.71
CA SER A 215 8.17 -15.17 -15.65
C SER A 215 8.50 -14.68 -14.22
N TYR A 216 8.68 -13.38 -14.02
CA TYR A 216 9.07 -12.74 -12.77
C TYR A 216 10.42 -13.21 -12.16
N GLN A 217 11.19 -14.01 -12.88
CA GLN A 217 12.53 -14.39 -12.46
C GLN A 217 13.58 -13.37 -12.91
N GLU A 218 13.30 -12.73 -14.04
CA GLU A 218 14.21 -11.77 -14.64
C GLU A 218 13.43 -10.70 -15.41
N PHE A 219 13.89 -9.44 -15.31
CA PHE A 219 13.40 -8.33 -16.11
C PHE A 219 14.55 -7.79 -16.96
N ILE A 220 14.34 -7.73 -18.28
CA ILE A 220 15.30 -7.15 -19.25
C ILE A 220 14.82 -5.76 -19.62
N ILE A 221 15.68 -4.79 -19.47
CA ILE A 221 15.41 -3.38 -19.64
C ILE A 221 16.38 -2.80 -20.68
N GLU A 222 15.88 -2.40 -21.84
CA GLU A 222 16.63 -1.59 -22.77
C GLU A 222 16.77 -0.17 -22.22
N GLY A 223 17.97 0.41 -22.32
CA GLY A 223 18.22 1.78 -21.93
C GLY A 223 17.76 2.81 -23.00
N ASN A 224 17.99 4.09 -22.71
CA ASN A 224 17.65 5.22 -23.59
C ASN A 224 16.16 5.30 -23.97
N GLN A 225 15.28 4.80 -23.14
CA GLN A 225 13.85 4.92 -23.33
C GLN A 225 13.33 6.28 -22.84
N THR A 226 12.25 6.75 -23.42
CA THR A 226 11.63 8.04 -23.09
C THR A 226 10.18 7.84 -22.72
N TYR A 227 9.81 8.36 -21.54
CA TYR A 227 8.43 8.38 -21.08
C TYR A 227 7.60 9.35 -21.94
N LYS A 228 6.40 8.94 -22.32
CA LYS A 228 5.45 9.72 -23.12
C LYS A 228 4.38 10.31 -22.21
N SER A 229 4.08 11.59 -22.40
CA SER A 229 2.94 12.24 -21.73
C SER A 229 1.59 11.78 -22.30
N GLY A 230 0.53 11.93 -21.53
CA GLY A 230 -0.83 11.55 -21.92
C GLY A 230 -1.86 11.83 -20.81
N ASP A 231 -3.10 11.48 -21.10
CA ASP A 231 -4.21 11.62 -20.16
C ASP A 231 -4.55 10.23 -19.57
N TYR A 232 -4.61 10.15 -18.26
CA TYR A 232 -4.77 8.90 -17.52
C TYR A 232 -5.82 9.06 -16.41
N GLU A 233 -6.69 8.08 -16.29
CA GLU A 233 -7.65 7.98 -15.19
C GLU A 233 -7.24 6.87 -14.22
N VAL A 234 -7.30 7.14 -12.91
CA VAL A 234 -6.96 6.17 -11.87
C VAL A 234 -8.22 5.41 -11.47
N GLU A 235 -8.20 4.09 -11.56
CA GLU A 235 -9.30 3.24 -11.13
C GLU A 235 -9.44 3.17 -9.59
N ALA A 236 -10.60 2.72 -9.11
CA ALA A 236 -10.89 2.53 -7.69
C ALA A 236 -9.91 1.55 -7.01
N ASP A 237 -9.59 1.80 -5.74
CA ASP A 237 -8.64 1.04 -4.93
C ASP A 237 -9.28 -0.22 -4.33
N TYR A 238 -8.92 -1.39 -4.84
CA TYR A 238 -9.44 -2.67 -4.32
C TYR A 238 -9.01 -2.96 -2.89
N SER A 239 -7.88 -2.43 -2.43
CA SER A 239 -7.47 -2.59 -1.05
C SER A 239 -8.35 -1.79 -0.07
N GLN A 240 -9.01 -0.72 -0.55
CA GLN A 240 -9.99 0.03 0.21
C GLN A 240 -11.41 -0.55 0.06
N VAL A 241 -11.74 -1.00 -1.14
CA VAL A 241 -13.01 -1.69 -1.42
C VAL A 241 -13.17 -2.94 -0.54
N ALA A 242 -12.09 -3.64 -0.26
CA ALA A 242 -12.09 -4.87 0.54
C ALA A 242 -12.84 -4.70 1.88
N PHE A 243 -12.75 -3.52 2.52
CA PHE A 243 -13.46 -3.24 3.77
C PHE A 243 -14.98 -3.29 3.60
N PHE A 244 -15.51 -2.70 2.54
CA PHE A 244 -16.95 -2.66 2.26
C PHE A 244 -17.46 -3.99 1.72
N LEU A 245 -16.68 -4.71 0.91
CA LEU A 245 -17.02 -6.06 0.46
C LEU A 245 -17.12 -7.03 1.64
N VAL A 246 -16.20 -6.96 2.58
CA VAL A 246 -16.28 -7.76 3.81
C VAL A 246 -17.47 -7.30 4.66
N ALA A 247 -17.71 -6.00 4.85
CA ALA A 247 -18.88 -5.51 5.57
C ALA A 247 -20.18 -6.10 4.98
N ASN A 248 -20.32 -6.11 3.65
CA ASN A 248 -21.48 -6.72 2.97
C ASN A 248 -21.55 -8.22 3.23
N SER A 249 -20.45 -8.95 3.15
CA SER A 249 -20.41 -10.40 3.36
C SER A 249 -20.74 -10.82 4.80
N ILE A 250 -20.72 -9.87 5.76
CA ILE A 250 -21.07 -10.10 7.18
C ILE A 250 -22.38 -9.41 7.59
N GLY A 251 -23.17 -8.94 6.62
CA GLY A 251 -24.55 -8.53 6.81
C GLY A 251 -24.86 -7.05 6.63
N SER A 252 -23.92 -6.21 6.22
CA SER A 252 -24.18 -4.84 5.75
C SER A 252 -24.78 -4.85 4.34
N ASN A 253 -25.29 -3.69 3.88
CA ASN A 253 -25.87 -3.52 2.55
C ASN A 253 -25.39 -2.22 1.93
N ILE A 254 -24.17 -2.26 1.38
CA ILE A 254 -23.48 -1.10 0.79
C ILE A 254 -23.40 -1.33 -0.73
N LYS A 255 -23.95 -0.41 -1.51
CA LYS A 255 -23.73 -0.38 -2.95
C LYS A 255 -22.36 0.25 -3.24
N ILE A 256 -21.50 -0.48 -3.93
CA ILE A 256 -20.16 -0.04 -4.27
C ILE A 256 -20.13 0.36 -5.74
N ASN A 257 -19.81 1.62 -6.04
CA ASN A 257 -19.80 2.17 -7.39
C ASN A 257 -18.38 2.24 -7.97
N GLY A 258 -18.25 2.22 -9.30
CA GLY A 258 -17.00 2.54 -10.01
C GLY A 258 -15.91 1.48 -9.95
N LEU A 259 -16.25 0.20 -9.71
CA LEU A 259 -15.26 -0.88 -9.71
C LEU A 259 -14.91 -1.34 -11.14
N ASN A 260 -13.61 -1.41 -11.40
CA ASN A 260 -13.07 -2.04 -12.60
C ASN A 260 -12.92 -3.56 -12.39
N THR A 261 -13.80 -4.35 -12.99
CA THR A 261 -13.76 -5.82 -12.89
C THR A 261 -12.56 -6.45 -13.60
N ASN A 262 -11.87 -5.71 -14.47
CA ASN A 262 -10.66 -6.16 -15.17
C ASN A 262 -9.36 -5.60 -14.53
N SER A 263 -9.45 -5.06 -13.31
CA SER A 263 -8.32 -4.52 -12.58
C SER A 263 -7.19 -5.54 -12.39
N LEU A 264 -5.95 -5.08 -12.54
CA LEU A 264 -4.73 -5.82 -12.23
C LEU A 264 -4.36 -5.78 -10.75
N GLN A 265 -5.11 -5.04 -9.91
CA GLN A 265 -4.85 -4.97 -8.49
C GLN A 265 -5.01 -6.34 -7.83
N GLY A 266 -3.95 -6.85 -7.19
CA GLY A 266 -3.97 -8.16 -6.52
C GLY A 266 -5.00 -8.25 -5.42
N ASP A 267 -5.29 -7.13 -4.74
CA ASP A 267 -6.28 -7.06 -3.67
C ASP A 267 -7.72 -7.32 -4.12
N LYS A 268 -7.99 -7.37 -5.44
CA LYS A 268 -9.24 -7.89 -6.02
C LYS A 268 -9.52 -9.33 -5.60
N LYS A 269 -8.49 -10.11 -5.25
CA LYS A 269 -8.63 -11.47 -4.69
C LYS A 269 -9.51 -11.55 -3.44
N ILE A 270 -9.81 -10.42 -2.79
CA ILE A 270 -10.77 -10.41 -1.66
C ILE A 270 -12.11 -11.01 -2.05
N ILE A 271 -12.57 -10.82 -3.30
CA ILE A 271 -13.81 -11.37 -3.81
C ILE A 271 -13.75 -12.90 -3.82
N ASP A 272 -12.63 -13.45 -4.31
CA ASP A 272 -12.42 -14.89 -4.38
C ASP A 272 -12.27 -15.50 -2.98
N PHE A 273 -11.57 -14.82 -2.08
CA PHE A 273 -11.41 -15.27 -0.69
C PHE A 273 -12.75 -15.29 0.05
N ILE A 274 -13.58 -14.26 -0.10
CA ILE A 274 -14.94 -14.24 0.47
C ILE A 274 -15.74 -15.44 -0.07
N SER A 275 -15.72 -15.65 -1.38
CA SER A 275 -16.42 -16.78 -2.02
C SER A 275 -15.90 -18.14 -1.53
N GLN A 276 -14.57 -18.33 -1.41
CA GLN A 276 -13.99 -19.55 -0.88
C GLN A 276 -14.43 -19.80 0.58
N ILE A 277 -14.41 -18.77 1.41
CA ILE A 277 -14.85 -18.87 2.80
C ILE A 277 -16.32 -19.24 2.86
N ASP A 278 -17.20 -18.56 2.11
CA ASP A 278 -18.64 -18.78 2.19
C ASP A 278 -19.06 -20.17 1.67
N ASN A 279 -18.40 -20.65 0.62
CA ASN A 279 -18.71 -21.94 -0.01
C ASN A 279 -17.93 -23.14 0.56
N TRP A 280 -16.99 -22.93 1.51
CA TRP A 280 -16.24 -24.03 2.11
C TRP A 280 -17.15 -24.93 2.94
N ASN A 281 -17.31 -26.18 2.54
CA ASN A 281 -18.18 -27.17 3.16
C ASN A 281 -17.46 -28.43 3.65
N LYS A 282 -16.11 -28.44 3.57
CA LYS A 282 -15.30 -29.56 4.02
C LYS A 282 -15.10 -29.50 5.55
N LYS A 283 -14.81 -30.66 6.17
CA LYS A 283 -14.45 -30.75 7.58
C LYS A 283 -13.04 -30.27 7.90
N GLU A 284 -12.17 -30.28 6.85
CA GLU A 284 -10.79 -29.88 6.97
C GLU A 284 -10.68 -28.34 7.07
N LYS A 285 -9.61 -27.90 7.69
CA LYS A 285 -9.25 -26.49 7.77
C LYS A 285 -9.07 -25.89 6.36
N LEU A 286 -9.63 -24.71 6.12
CA LEU A 286 -9.40 -23.94 4.90
C LEU A 286 -8.04 -23.20 5.00
N ILE A 287 -7.19 -23.40 4.00
CA ILE A 287 -5.92 -22.68 3.88
C ILE A 287 -6.06 -21.58 2.81
N LEU A 288 -5.73 -20.36 3.18
CA LEU A 288 -5.73 -19.20 2.29
C LEU A 288 -4.30 -18.65 2.19
N ASP A 289 -3.78 -18.53 0.96
CA ASP A 289 -2.45 -17.97 0.71
C ASP A 289 -2.53 -16.43 0.59
N GLY A 290 -1.94 -15.74 1.58
CA GLY A 290 -1.90 -14.27 1.66
C GLY A 290 -0.68 -13.61 1.01
N SER A 291 0.23 -14.38 0.41
CA SER A 291 1.50 -13.89 -0.14
C SER A 291 1.35 -12.76 -1.16
N GLU A 292 0.29 -12.76 -1.96
CA GLU A 292 0.04 -11.76 -3.00
C GLU A 292 -0.73 -10.52 -2.52
N THR A 293 -1.37 -10.58 -1.33
CA THR A 293 -2.37 -9.59 -0.92
C THR A 293 -2.18 -9.07 0.52
N PRO A 294 -0.98 -8.60 0.89
CA PRO A 294 -0.67 -8.26 2.28
C PRO A 294 -1.55 -7.14 2.86
N ASP A 295 -2.14 -6.30 2.01
CA ASP A 295 -2.89 -5.13 2.47
C ASP A 295 -4.33 -5.45 2.86
N ILE A 296 -4.89 -6.57 2.40
CA ILE A 296 -6.24 -7.00 2.78
C ILE A 296 -6.27 -8.06 3.89
N ILE A 297 -5.12 -8.57 4.35
CA ILE A 297 -5.09 -9.63 5.37
C ILE A 297 -5.83 -9.25 6.66
N PRO A 298 -5.72 -8.03 7.23
CA PRO A 298 -6.48 -7.68 8.42
C PRO A 298 -7.98 -7.81 8.24
N ILE A 299 -8.52 -7.29 7.14
CA ILE A 299 -9.96 -7.35 6.88
C ILE A 299 -10.42 -8.75 6.46
N LEU A 300 -9.58 -9.52 5.75
CA LEU A 300 -9.82 -10.93 5.45
C LEU A 300 -9.86 -11.78 6.73
N SER A 301 -8.99 -11.47 7.70
CA SER A 301 -9.01 -12.12 9.03
C SER A 301 -10.35 -11.89 9.74
N LEU A 302 -10.90 -10.68 9.65
CA LEU A 302 -12.24 -10.41 10.19
C LEU A 302 -13.30 -11.27 9.49
N LYS A 303 -13.29 -11.35 8.15
CA LYS A 303 -14.21 -12.22 7.40
C LYS A 303 -14.08 -13.68 7.84
N ALA A 304 -12.86 -14.17 8.00
CA ALA A 304 -12.61 -15.53 8.49
C ALA A 304 -13.16 -15.74 9.90
N CYS A 305 -12.97 -14.78 10.81
CA CYS A 305 -13.49 -14.81 12.18
C CYS A 305 -15.02 -14.90 12.24
N THR A 306 -15.72 -14.31 11.29
CA THR A 306 -17.20 -14.34 11.23
C THR A 306 -17.76 -15.61 10.60
N SER A 307 -16.91 -16.43 10.01
CA SER A 307 -17.28 -17.76 9.49
C SER A 307 -17.34 -18.77 10.64
N LYS A 308 -18.11 -19.85 10.48
CA LYS A 308 -18.11 -20.96 11.41
C LYS A 308 -17.10 -22.05 11.05
N LYS A 309 -15.94 -21.65 10.51
CA LYS A 309 -14.96 -22.53 9.89
C LYS A 309 -13.60 -22.31 10.50
N GLU A 310 -12.80 -23.37 10.58
CA GLU A 310 -11.39 -23.25 10.90
C GLU A 310 -10.63 -22.83 9.64
N ILE A 311 -9.91 -21.69 9.73
CA ILE A 311 -9.23 -21.08 8.59
C ILE A 311 -7.81 -20.73 9.00
N GLU A 312 -6.83 -20.99 8.15
CA GLU A 312 -5.47 -20.50 8.33
C GLU A 312 -5.06 -19.65 7.11
N ILE A 313 -4.64 -18.41 7.39
CA ILE A 313 -4.08 -17.52 6.38
C ILE A 313 -2.57 -17.63 6.49
N VAL A 314 -1.91 -18.12 5.44
CA VAL A 314 -0.48 -18.46 5.41
C VAL A 314 0.33 -17.55 4.50
N ASN A 315 1.67 -17.65 4.57
CA ASN A 315 2.63 -16.89 3.76
C ASN A 315 2.50 -15.37 3.96
N ILE A 316 2.41 -14.93 5.22
CA ILE A 316 2.15 -13.53 5.59
C ILE A 316 3.20 -12.93 6.54
N ALA A 317 4.38 -13.55 6.67
CA ALA A 317 5.47 -13.09 7.56
C ALA A 317 5.84 -11.62 7.33
N ARG A 318 5.84 -11.15 6.09
CA ARG A 318 6.17 -9.75 5.76
C ARG A 318 5.18 -8.70 6.29
N LEU A 319 4.02 -9.10 6.82
CA LEU A 319 3.15 -8.19 7.54
C LEU A 319 3.82 -7.61 8.79
N ARG A 320 4.82 -8.31 9.34
CA ARG A 320 5.56 -7.87 10.52
C ARG A 320 6.43 -6.63 10.29
N ILE A 321 6.82 -6.38 9.04
CA ILE A 321 7.66 -5.24 8.62
C ILE A 321 6.88 -4.14 7.90
N LYS A 322 5.56 -4.07 8.10
CA LYS A 322 4.71 -2.98 7.56
C LYS A 322 4.70 -1.76 8.51
N GLU A 323 3.68 -0.92 8.44
CA GLU A 323 3.49 0.27 9.30
C GLU A 323 3.50 -0.09 10.79
N SER A 324 2.90 -1.22 11.10
CA SER A 324 2.97 -1.91 12.39
C SER A 324 3.55 -3.32 12.18
N ASP A 325 3.74 -4.12 13.23
CA ASP A 325 3.66 -5.56 13.09
C ASP A 325 2.18 -5.88 12.86
N ARG A 326 1.78 -5.82 11.59
CA ARG A 326 0.37 -5.87 11.18
C ARG A 326 -0.24 -7.23 11.49
N LEU A 327 0.54 -8.31 11.41
CA LEU A 327 0.10 -9.65 11.76
C LEU A 327 -0.28 -9.70 13.25
N LYS A 328 0.64 -9.31 14.13
CA LYS A 328 0.43 -9.24 15.58
C LYS A 328 -0.70 -8.29 15.96
N ALA A 329 -0.77 -7.11 15.34
CA ALA A 329 -1.80 -6.12 15.59
C ALA A 329 -3.20 -6.65 15.22
N THR A 330 -3.33 -7.34 14.08
CA THR A 330 -4.59 -7.97 13.66
C THR A 330 -5.09 -8.97 14.68
N VAL A 331 -4.23 -9.93 15.08
CA VAL A 331 -4.59 -10.94 16.06
C VAL A 331 -4.96 -10.29 17.40
N LYS A 332 -4.11 -9.39 17.89
CA LYS A 332 -4.30 -8.74 19.21
C LYS A 332 -5.62 -7.98 19.30
N GLU A 333 -5.93 -7.15 18.29
CA GLU A 333 -7.10 -6.28 18.39
C GLU A 333 -8.42 -7.00 18.09
N LEU A 334 -8.43 -7.97 17.18
CA LEU A 334 -9.60 -8.81 16.95
C LEU A 334 -9.86 -9.76 18.14
N SER A 335 -8.81 -10.28 18.79
CA SER A 335 -8.99 -11.11 20.00
C SER A 335 -9.61 -10.34 21.18
N LYS A 336 -9.34 -9.04 21.33
CA LYS A 336 -10.00 -8.19 22.34
C LYS A 336 -11.51 -8.04 22.09
N LEU A 337 -11.94 -8.12 20.83
CA LEU A 337 -13.35 -8.17 20.47
C LEU A 337 -13.98 -9.54 20.69
N GLY A 338 -13.20 -10.51 21.18
CA GLY A 338 -13.65 -11.85 21.51
C GLY A 338 -13.54 -12.86 20.39
N PHE A 339 -12.94 -12.52 19.25
CA PHE A 339 -12.61 -13.50 18.22
C PHE A 339 -11.47 -14.44 18.67
N ASP A 340 -11.44 -15.64 18.11
CA ASP A 340 -10.44 -16.66 18.46
C ASP A 340 -9.42 -16.80 17.34
N LEU A 341 -8.29 -16.09 17.52
CA LEU A 341 -7.17 -16.10 16.58
C LEU A 341 -5.89 -16.48 17.31
N LEU A 342 -5.07 -17.27 16.65
CA LEU A 342 -3.72 -17.62 17.09
C LEU A 342 -2.69 -17.05 16.11
N GLU A 343 -1.79 -16.23 16.65
CA GLU A 343 -0.61 -15.74 15.94
C GLU A 343 0.41 -16.86 15.80
N LYS A 344 0.89 -17.09 14.56
CA LYS A 344 2.05 -17.91 14.26
C LYS A 344 3.13 -17.06 13.59
N GLU A 345 4.29 -17.63 13.31
CA GLU A 345 5.42 -16.90 12.72
C GLU A 345 5.05 -16.29 11.36
N ASP A 346 4.43 -17.06 10.49
CA ASP A 346 4.08 -16.73 9.10
C ASP A 346 2.59 -16.95 8.79
N SER A 347 1.74 -17.11 9.79
CA SER A 347 0.32 -17.34 9.57
C SER A 347 -0.55 -16.85 10.71
N ILE A 348 -1.84 -16.73 10.45
CA ILE A 348 -2.90 -16.54 11.45
C ILE A 348 -3.83 -17.73 11.36
N LEU A 349 -3.94 -18.50 12.44
CA LEU A 349 -4.96 -19.52 12.58
C LEU A 349 -6.20 -18.90 13.22
N ILE A 350 -7.34 -19.04 12.57
CA ILE A 350 -8.64 -18.59 13.04
C ILE A 350 -9.47 -19.82 13.40
N ASN A 351 -9.83 -19.94 14.67
CA ASN A 351 -10.62 -21.05 15.15
C ASN A 351 -12.12 -20.80 14.96
N SER A 352 -12.83 -21.86 14.55
CA SER A 352 -14.28 -21.84 14.42
C SER A 352 -14.94 -21.63 15.78
N ARG A 353 -15.77 -20.61 15.93
CA ARG A 353 -16.65 -20.45 17.08
C ARG A 353 -18.09 -20.79 16.73
N LYS A 354 -18.72 -21.63 17.56
CA LYS A 354 -20.13 -22.05 17.35
C LYS A 354 -21.13 -20.92 17.57
N ASP A 355 -20.82 -19.89 18.36
CA ASP A 355 -21.74 -18.81 18.73
C ASP A 355 -21.06 -17.44 18.76
N PHE A 356 -20.92 -16.82 17.59
CA PHE A 356 -20.48 -15.43 17.46
C PHE A 356 -21.44 -14.43 18.13
N ASN A 357 -22.76 -14.74 18.14
CA ASN A 357 -23.80 -13.90 18.73
C ASN A 357 -23.75 -13.78 20.28
N LYS A 358 -22.82 -14.47 20.95
CA LYS A 358 -22.63 -14.41 22.41
C LYS A 358 -21.50 -13.50 22.88
N ILE A 359 -20.81 -12.79 21.96
CA ILE A 359 -19.82 -11.78 22.37
C ILE A 359 -20.59 -10.49 22.72
N ASN A 360 -21.47 -10.59 23.71
CA ASN A 360 -22.14 -9.45 24.33
C ASN A 360 -21.27 -8.99 25.50
N ASN A 361 -20.27 -8.18 25.26
CA ASN A 361 -19.65 -7.41 26.34
C ASN A 361 -20.27 -6.01 26.34
N ASN A 362 -21.12 -5.74 27.32
CA ASN A 362 -21.58 -4.38 27.63
C ASN A 362 -20.44 -3.48 28.16
N SER A 363 -19.19 -3.96 28.13
CA SER A 363 -18.02 -3.21 28.56
C SER A 363 -17.39 -2.45 27.41
N LEU A 364 -17.04 -1.21 27.67
CA LEU A 364 -16.28 -0.37 26.77
C LEU A 364 -14.88 -0.96 26.56
N VAL A 365 -14.55 -1.40 25.34
CA VAL A 365 -13.28 -2.07 25.01
C VAL A 365 -12.30 -1.05 24.43
N TYR A 366 -11.08 -1.05 24.94
CA TYR A 366 -9.99 -0.23 24.45
C TYR A 366 -9.20 -0.94 23.35
N LEU A 367 -9.22 -0.40 22.11
CA LEU A 367 -8.50 -0.90 20.95
C LEU A 367 -7.46 0.12 20.46
N SER A 368 -6.39 -0.38 19.88
CA SER A 368 -5.36 0.45 19.26
C SER A 368 -5.35 0.29 17.76
N SER A 369 -5.28 1.42 17.05
CA SER A 369 -5.00 1.42 15.62
C SER A 369 -3.55 1.02 15.29
N HIS A 370 -2.67 0.98 16.29
CA HIS A 370 -1.21 0.82 16.10
C HIS A 370 -0.62 1.84 15.10
N SER A 371 -1.29 2.97 14.89
CA SER A 371 -0.98 3.95 13.83
C SER A 371 -0.94 3.32 12.42
N ASP A 372 -1.68 2.24 12.22
CA ASP A 372 -1.84 1.53 10.95
C ASP A 372 -3.29 1.66 10.47
N HIS A 373 -3.44 2.29 9.30
CA HIS A 373 -4.74 2.54 8.70
C HIS A 373 -5.54 1.27 8.42
N ARG A 374 -4.86 0.15 8.06
CA ARG A 374 -5.52 -1.15 7.82
C ARG A 374 -6.12 -1.72 9.08
N ILE A 375 -5.45 -1.55 10.22
CA ILE A 375 -5.96 -1.99 11.52
C ILE A 375 -7.15 -1.11 11.95
N ALA A 376 -7.01 0.22 11.86
CA ALA A 376 -8.10 1.15 12.20
C ALA A 376 -9.39 0.87 11.42
N MET A 377 -9.27 0.70 10.09
CA MET A 377 -10.43 0.41 9.23
C MET A 377 -11.00 -0.99 9.48
N THR A 378 -10.17 -2.01 9.73
CA THR A 378 -10.63 -3.36 10.12
C THR A 378 -11.45 -3.31 11.41
N ILE A 379 -10.98 -2.58 12.41
CA ILE A 379 -11.69 -2.38 13.68
C ILE A 379 -13.06 -1.70 13.41
N ALA A 380 -13.10 -0.66 12.59
CA ALA A 380 -14.35 0.02 12.25
C ALA A 380 -15.38 -0.93 11.62
N ILE A 381 -14.94 -1.80 10.70
CA ILE A 381 -15.83 -2.79 10.09
C ILE A 381 -16.20 -3.91 11.08
N ALA A 382 -15.31 -4.32 11.98
CA ALA A 382 -15.62 -5.33 12.99
C ALA A 382 -16.80 -4.93 13.89
N LEU A 383 -17.02 -3.62 14.09
CA LEU A 383 -18.14 -3.11 14.86
C LEU A 383 -19.52 -3.37 14.21
N THR A 384 -19.56 -3.69 12.92
CA THR A 384 -20.84 -4.06 12.26
C THR A 384 -21.39 -5.40 12.72
N CYS A 385 -20.54 -6.22 13.33
CA CYS A 385 -20.87 -7.53 13.87
C CYS A 385 -20.54 -7.65 15.39
N TYR A 386 -20.12 -6.56 16.04
CA TYR A 386 -19.86 -6.47 17.46
C TYR A 386 -20.97 -5.66 18.15
N ASN A 387 -21.57 -6.21 19.19
CA ASN A 387 -22.62 -5.51 19.94
C ASN A 387 -22.02 -4.75 21.13
N GLY A 388 -21.47 -3.58 20.87
CA GLY A 388 -20.85 -2.74 21.89
C GLY A 388 -20.25 -1.47 21.35
N GLU A 389 -19.61 -0.72 22.22
CA GLU A 389 -18.85 0.48 21.91
C GLU A 389 -17.38 0.22 22.21
N ILE A 390 -16.50 0.83 21.43
CA ILE A 390 -15.06 0.75 21.66
C ILE A 390 -14.45 2.15 21.78
N ILE A 391 -13.31 2.21 22.46
CA ILE A 391 -12.42 3.37 22.38
C ILE A 391 -11.30 3.03 21.41
N LEU A 392 -11.14 3.82 20.36
CA LEU A 392 -10.03 3.69 19.40
C LEU A 392 -9.09 4.89 19.52
N ASP A 393 -7.79 4.60 19.53
CA ASP A 393 -6.76 5.63 19.44
C ASP A 393 -6.48 6.02 17.98
N ASN A 394 -5.87 7.20 17.80
CA ASN A 394 -5.28 7.68 16.55
C ASN A 394 -6.09 7.39 15.27
N LEU A 395 -7.32 7.92 15.21
CA LEU A 395 -8.17 7.81 14.02
C LEU A 395 -7.54 8.43 12.75
N TYR A 396 -6.63 9.38 12.93
CA TYR A 396 -5.99 10.11 11.81
C TYR A 396 -5.07 9.24 10.96
N CYS A 397 -4.65 8.07 11.43
CA CYS A 397 -3.79 7.17 10.65
C CYS A 397 -4.41 6.75 9.30
N VAL A 398 -5.73 6.82 9.13
CA VAL A 398 -6.40 6.52 7.85
C VAL A 398 -6.06 7.52 6.75
N LYS A 399 -5.66 8.77 7.09
CA LYS A 399 -5.26 9.80 6.11
C LYS A 399 -4.10 9.36 5.22
N LYS A 400 -3.34 8.37 5.66
CA LYS A 400 -2.25 7.78 4.89
C LYS A 400 -2.71 7.15 3.57
N SER A 401 -3.95 6.65 3.49
CA SER A 401 -4.45 5.95 2.29
C SER A 401 -5.92 6.21 1.95
N TYR A 402 -6.73 6.64 2.92
CA TYR A 402 -8.15 6.90 2.73
C TYR A 402 -8.57 8.13 3.59
N PRO A 403 -8.23 9.36 3.16
CA PRO A 403 -8.38 10.55 4.00
C PRO A 403 -9.77 10.78 4.57
N ASN A 404 -10.81 10.52 3.77
CA ASN A 404 -12.22 10.70 4.16
C ASN A 404 -12.91 9.41 4.63
N PHE A 405 -12.16 8.37 5.05
CA PHE A 405 -12.74 7.10 5.50
C PHE A 405 -13.80 7.28 6.60
N TRP A 406 -13.51 8.11 7.60
CA TRP A 406 -14.44 8.31 8.71
C TRP A 406 -15.72 9.05 8.31
N GLU A 407 -15.64 9.96 7.35
CA GLU A 407 -16.82 10.65 6.77
C GLU A 407 -17.71 9.63 6.03
N VAL A 408 -17.09 8.76 5.23
CA VAL A 408 -17.78 7.66 4.55
C VAL A 408 -18.39 6.69 5.57
N PHE A 409 -17.64 6.30 6.61
CA PHE A 409 -18.14 5.42 7.67
C PHE A 409 -19.37 6.02 8.37
N LEU A 410 -19.35 7.32 8.68
CA LEU A 410 -20.48 8.05 9.27
C LEU A 410 -21.68 8.10 8.30
N SER A 411 -21.47 8.39 7.01
CA SER A 411 -22.55 8.45 6.00
C SER A 411 -23.25 7.10 5.80
N LEU A 412 -22.55 5.99 6.04
CA LEU A 412 -23.07 4.63 5.97
C LEU A 412 -23.79 4.19 7.26
N GLY A 413 -23.85 5.05 8.29
CA GLY A 413 -24.54 4.78 9.55
C GLY A 413 -23.64 4.41 10.73
N GLY A 414 -22.33 4.48 10.57
CA GLY A 414 -21.36 4.43 11.68
C GLY A 414 -21.52 5.64 12.61
N LYS A 415 -21.02 5.54 13.83
CA LYS A 415 -21.09 6.60 14.84
C LYS A 415 -19.74 6.82 15.51
N ILE A 416 -19.36 8.06 15.71
CA ILE A 416 -18.13 8.47 16.37
C ILE A 416 -18.45 9.56 17.40
N TYR A 417 -18.00 9.38 18.63
CA TYR A 417 -18.21 10.32 19.74
C TYR A 417 -16.87 10.71 20.38
N GLU A 418 -16.86 11.87 21.05
CA GLU A 418 -15.71 12.27 21.88
C GLU A 418 -15.60 11.34 23.09
N TYR A 419 -14.36 10.95 23.43
CA TYR A 419 -14.06 10.28 24.68
C TYR A 419 -13.62 11.35 25.70
N LEU A 420 -14.42 11.55 26.74
CA LEU A 420 -14.24 12.59 27.75
C LEU A 420 -13.62 12.05 29.06
N GLY A 421 -13.16 10.77 29.08
CA GLY A 421 -12.60 10.15 30.27
C GLY A 421 -11.09 10.14 30.39
#